data_ac86ca72a3000fb0584d9ea95fa1eab7
#
_entry.id   ac86ca72a3000fb0584d9ea95fa1eab7
#
_cell.length_a   1.000
_cell.length_b   1.000
_cell.length_c   1.000
_cell.angle_alpha   90.00
_cell.angle_beta   90.00
_cell.angle_gamma   90.00
#
_symmetry.space_group_name_H-M   'P 1'
#
loop_
_entity.id
_entity.type
_entity.pdbx_description
1 polymer ?
#
loop_
_entity_poly.entity_id
_entity_poly.type
_entity_poly.pdbx_seq_one_letter_code
_entity_poly.pdbx_strand_id
1 'polypeptide(L)'
;MVALDTDGRVLLIKAHDPARPEAGSWWELPGGGIERGETSEHACMRELAEEGGVAHAEMGPIIWTQHVTFDFAGWHFDQDEVIHLARVPVGGEELGAQRLEAFEVMAFEDRRWWSVAELLDGGVPTLPPALADLLGPVLTGDVASPPIDI
;
A
#
# COMPACT_ATOMS: atom_id res chain seq x y z
N MET A 1 1.78 1.51 3.18
CA MET A 1 0.96 1.35 4.43
C MET A 1 -0.21 0.41 4.21
N VAL A 2 -0.69 -0.23 5.28
CA VAL A 2 -1.98 -0.96 5.27
C VAL A 2 -3.07 0.02 5.67
N ALA A 3 -3.82 0.54 4.70
CA ALA A 3 -4.98 1.41 4.95
C ALA A 3 -6.25 0.56 4.99
N LEU A 4 -6.94 0.54 6.14
CA LEU A 4 -8.17 -0.22 6.36
C LEU A 4 -9.36 0.71 6.50
N ASP A 5 -10.44 0.41 5.80
CA ASP A 5 -11.73 1.06 6.03
C ASP A 5 -12.49 0.42 7.22
N THR A 6 -13.68 0.93 7.49
CA THR A 6 -14.52 0.45 8.60
C THR A 6 -15.11 -0.95 8.39
N ASP A 7 -15.14 -1.44 7.16
CA ASP A 7 -15.57 -2.80 6.83
C ASP A 7 -14.39 -3.80 6.84
N GLY A 8 -13.18 -3.34 7.19
CA GLY A 8 -11.95 -4.14 7.20
C GLY A 8 -11.41 -4.44 5.80
N ARG A 9 -11.77 -3.62 4.80
CA ARG A 9 -11.18 -3.73 3.46
C ARG A 9 -9.87 -2.94 3.42
N VAL A 10 -8.90 -3.44 2.67
CA VAL A 10 -7.61 -2.79 2.44
C VAL A 10 -7.63 -2.03 1.12
N LEU A 11 -7.08 -0.82 1.11
CA LEU A 11 -6.86 -0.07 -0.13
C LEU A 11 -5.61 -0.59 -0.83
N LEU A 12 -5.75 -0.94 -2.10
CA LEU A 12 -4.63 -1.31 -2.96
C LEU A 12 -4.63 -0.49 -4.24
N ILE A 13 -3.43 -0.26 -4.75
CA ILE A 13 -3.15 0.38 -6.04
C ILE A 13 -2.79 -0.71 -7.03
N LYS A 14 -3.34 -0.66 -8.24
CA LYS A 14 -2.96 -1.55 -9.33
C LYS A 14 -1.86 -0.90 -10.15
N ALA A 15 -0.73 -1.58 -10.27
CA ALA A 15 0.44 -1.08 -10.97
C ALA A 15 0.98 -2.09 -11.97
N HIS A 16 1.78 -1.62 -12.92
CA HIS A 16 2.62 -2.41 -13.79
C HIS A 16 3.98 -1.73 -13.96
N ASP A 17 4.99 -2.48 -14.38
CA ASP A 17 6.29 -1.90 -14.71
C ASP A 17 6.27 -1.33 -16.14
N PRO A 18 6.38 0.02 -16.31
CA PRO A 18 6.39 0.63 -17.64
C PRO A 18 7.57 0.18 -18.52
N ALA A 19 8.66 -0.29 -17.92
CA ALA A 19 9.81 -0.84 -18.66
C ALA A 19 9.60 -2.30 -19.08
N ARG A 20 8.65 -3.01 -18.47
CA ARG A 20 8.35 -4.43 -18.73
C ARG A 20 6.84 -4.71 -18.73
N PRO A 21 6.06 -4.07 -19.60
CA PRO A 21 4.60 -4.20 -19.60
C PRO A 21 4.12 -5.64 -19.84
N GLU A 22 4.94 -6.50 -20.45
CA GLU A 22 4.65 -7.92 -20.67
C GLU A 22 4.66 -8.74 -19.36
N ALA A 23 5.24 -8.23 -18.26
CA ALA A 23 5.24 -8.88 -16.95
C ALA A 23 3.84 -8.87 -16.31
N GLY A 24 2.92 -8.06 -16.83
CA GLY A 24 1.58 -7.90 -16.29
C GLY A 24 1.50 -6.92 -15.14
N SER A 25 0.33 -6.86 -14.50
CA SER A 25 0.04 -5.94 -13.40
C SER A 25 -0.09 -6.69 -12.08
N TRP A 26 0.11 -5.97 -10.99
CA TRP A 26 -0.10 -6.45 -9.62
C TRP A 26 -0.87 -5.42 -8.80
N TRP A 27 -1.29 -5.82 -7.61
CA TRP A 27 -1.88 -4.94 -6.62
C TRP A 27 -0.91 -4.75 -5.45
N GLU A 28 -0.68 -3.52 -5.05
CA GLU A 28 0.27 -3.18 -3.99
C GLU A 28 -0.32 -2.22 -2.96
N LEU A 29 0.33 -2.15 -1.82
CA LEU A 29 -0.01 -1.20 -0.77
C LEU A 29 0.35 0.21 -1.22
N PRO A 30 -0.50 1.23 -0.96
CA PRO A 30 -0.13 2.63 -1.20
C PRO A 30 1.14 2.98 -0.42
N GLY A 31 2.03 3.76 -1.03
CA GLY A 31 3.24 4.21 -0.36
C GLY A 31 4.32 4.67 -1.32
N GLY A 32 5.27 5.43 -0.81
CA GLY A 32 6.38 5.98 -1.57
C GLY A 32 7.55 6.39 -0.69
N GLY A 33 8.47 7.11 -1.25
CA GLY A 33 9.69 7.54 -0.57
C GLY A 33 9.43 8.54 0.55
N ILE A 34 10.21 8.44 1.62
CA ILE A 34 10.23 9.43 2.71
C ILE A 34 11.03 10.64 2.24
N GLU A 35 10.42 11.80 2.17
CA GLU A 35 11.09 13.03 1.76
C GLU A 35 12.00 13.59 2.86
N ARG A 36 12.91 14.47 2.46
CA ARG A 36 13.88 15.07 3.38
C ARG A 36 13.20 15.85 4.51
N GLY A 37 13.33 15.37 5.75
CA GLY A 37 12.75 15.99 6.94
C GLY A 37 11.35 15.52 7.25
N GLU A 38 10.81 14.61 6.48
CA GLU A 38 9.54 13.94 6.71
C GLU A 38 9.72 12.74 7.66
N THR A 39 8.70 12.42 8.41
CA THR A 39 8.64 11.15 9.15
C THR A 39 7.93 10.11 8.28
N SER A 40 8.14 8.82 8.54
CA SER A 40 7.44 7.74 7.82
C SER A 40 5.91 7.85 7.94
N GLU A 41 5.40 8.33 9.08
CA GLU A 41 3.97 8.57 9.30
C GLU A 41 3.44 9.69 8.39
N HIS A 42 4.19 10.80 8.25
CA HIS A 42 3.81 11.91 7.37
C HIS A 42 3.88 11.47 5.89
N ALA A 43 4.92 10.73 5.50
CA ALA A 43 5.02 10.15 4.16
C ALA A 43 3.79 9.27 3.85
N CYS A 44 3.42 8.38 4.78
CA CYS A 44 2.22 7.57 4.63
C CYS A 44 0.95 8.40 4.41
N MET A 45 0.75 9.46 5.18
CA MET A 45 -0.44 10.32 5.02
C MET A 45 -0.44 11.06 3.68
N ARG A 46 0.72 11.55 3.23
CA ARG A 46 0.88 12.22 1.94
C ARG A 46 0.56 11.26 0.80
N GLU A 47 1.20 10.08 0.77
CA GLU A 47 1.00 9.07 -0.26
C GLU A 47 -0.45 8.54 -0.29
N LEU A 48 -1.05 8.33 0.88
CA LEU A 48 -2.44 7.90 0.97
C LEU A 48 -3.40 8.92 0.34
N ALA A 49 -3.10 10.22 0.49
CA ALA A 49 -3.87 11.28 -0.14
C ALA A 49 -3.58 11.42 -1.64
N GLU A 50 -2.34 11.24 -2.06
CA GLU A 50 -1.89 11.43 -3.45
C GLU A 50 -2.23 10.24 -4.33
N GLU A 51 -1.83 9.06 -3.95
CA GLU A 51 -2.12 7.82 -4.67
C GLU A 51 -3.50 7.25 -4.36
N GLY A 52 -3.82 7.14 -3.06
CA GLY A 52 -5.07 6.57 -2.59
C GLY A 52 -6.28 7.44 -2.82
N GLY A 53 -6.10 8.78 -2.83
CA GLY A 53 -7.21 9.74 -2.83
C GLY A 53 -8.01 9.75 -1.53
N VAL A 54 -7.43 9.28 -0.43
CA VAL A 54 -8.00 9.28 0.90
C VAL A 54 -7.44 10.46 1.69
N ALA A 55 -8.27 11.45 1.98
CA ALA A 55 -7.83 12.71 2.57
C ALA A 55 -7.54 12.62 4.08
N HIS A 56 -8.15 11.67 4.78
CA HIS A 56 -8.04 11.53 6.24
C HIS A 56 -7.96 10.07 6.66
N ALA A 57 -6.97 9.78 7.49
CA ALA A 57 -6.82 8.49 8.16
C ALA A 57 -6.19 8.71 9.55
N GLU A 58 -6.48 7.80 10.47
CA GLU A 58 -5.79 7.71 11.76
C GLU A 58 -4.58 6.80 11.58
N MET A 59 -3.38 7.38 11.75
CA MET A 59 -2.13 6.62 11.64
C MET A 59 -1.91 5.81 12.91
N GLY A 60 -1.60 4.54 12.71
CA GLY A 60 -1.25 3.59 13.74
C GLY A 60 0.25 3.26 13.76
N PRO A 61 0.64 2.20 14.48
CA PRO A 61 2.02 1.79 14.60
C PRO A 61 2.58 1.26 13.26
N ILE A 62 3.91 1.14 13.19
CA ILE A 62 4.58 0.28 12.22
C ILE A 62 4.21 -1.16 12.58
N ILE A 63 3.67 -1.90 11.62
CA ILE A 63 3.24 -3.30 11.81
C ILE A 63 4.20 -4.27 11.15
N TRP A 64 4.82 -3.88 10.01
CA TRP A 64 5.77 -4.69 9.27
C TRP A 64 7.00 -3.88 8.86
N THR A 65 8.09 -4.60 8.68
CA THR A 65 9.32 -4.11 8.05
C THR A 65 9.73 -5.08 6.97
N GLN A 66 10.41 -4.61 5.95
CA GLN A 66 11.04 -5.47 4.94
C GLN A 66 12.24 -4.78 4.31
N HIS A 67 13.15 -5.60 3.80
CA HIS A 67 14.22 -5.17 2.90
C HIS A 67 13.92 -5.71 1.51
N VAL A 68 13.87 -4.84 0.51
CA VAL A 68 13.51 -5.24 -0.85
C VAL A 68 14.53 -4.75 -1.86
N THR A 69 14.77 -5.59 -2.86
CA THR A 69 15.60 -5.25 -4.01
C THR A 69 14.83 -5.59 -5.27
N PHE A 70 14.60 -4.60 -6.14
CA PHE A 70 13.83 -4.79 -7.37
C PHE A 70 14.20 -3.77 -8.45
N ASP A 71 13.84 -4.08 -9.69
CA ASP A 71 13.92 -3.17 -10.82
C ASP A 71 12.52 -2.67 -11.18
N PHE A 72 12.38 -1.37 -11.39
CA PHE A 72 11.11 -0.75 -11.78
C PHE A 72 11.37 0.48 -12.65
N ALA A 73 10.62 0.63 -13.74
CA ALA A 73 10.75 1.72 -14.69
C ALA A 73 12.18 1.93 -15.21
N GLY A 74 13.01 0.88 -15.25
CA GLY A 74 14.41 0.91 -15.67
C GLY A 74 15.40 1.35 -14.59
N TRP A 75 14.97 1.55 -13.35
CA TRP A 75 15.79 1.85 -12.19
C TRP A 75 15.92 0.63 -11.28
N HIS A 76 17.07 0.53 -10.62
CA HIS A 76 17.32 -0.49 -9.59
C HIS A 76 17.13 0.11 -8.21
N PHE A 77 16.30 -0.54 -7.40
CA PHE A 77 15.98 -0.16 -6.03
C PHE A 77 16.53 -1.20 -5.06
N ASP A 78 17.13 -0.73 -3.97
CA ASP A 78 17.64 -1.50 -2.84
C ASP A 78 17.31 -0.67 -1.60
N GLN A 79 16.26 -1.07 -0.86
CA GLN A 79 15.67 -0.21 0.17
C GLN A 79 15.08 -0.98 1.35
N ASP A 80 15.13 -0.33 2.51
CA ASP A 80 14.40 -0.76 3.70
C ASP A 80 13.03 -0.07 3.72
N GLU A 81 11.99 -0.82 4.02
CA GLU A 81 10.63 -0.32 4.08
C GLU A 81 10.02 -0.51 5.47
N VAL A 82 9.23 0.46 5.89
CA VAL A 82 8.38 0.39 7.07
C VAL A 82 6.92 0.52 6.66
N ILE A 83 6.08 -0.39 7.14
CA ILE A 83 4.67 -0.43 6.79
C ILE A 83 3.82 -0.09 8.03
N HIS A 84 3.18 1.06 7.98
CA HIS A 84 2.24 1.52 9.01
C HIS A 84 0.85 0.94 8.80
N LEU A 85 0.12 0.77 9.90
CA LEU A 85 -1.33 0.60 9.87
C LEU A 85 -1.99 1.98 9.81
N ALA A 86 -2.95 2.16 8.92
CA ALA A 86 -3.79 3.36 8.84
C ALA A 86 -5.27 2.94 8.90
N ARG A 87 -6.09 3.67 9.64
CA ARG A 87 -7.53 3.43 9.74
C ARG A 87 -8.29 4.60 9.13
N VAL A 88 -9.11 4.31 8.14
CA VAL A 88 -9.93 5.29 7.45
C VAL A 88 -11.30 5.35 8.13
N PRO A 89 -11.72 6.52 8.64
CA PRO A 89 -12.99 6.65 9.34
C PRO A 89 -14.18 6.54 8.37
N VAL A 90 -15.38 6.33 8.93
CA VAL A 90 -16.65 6.32 8.18
C VAL A 90 -16.76 7.58 7.32
N GLY A 91 -17.09 7.41 6.04
CA GLY A 91 -17.18 8.49 5.05
C GLY A 91 -15.84 8.89 4.43
N GLY A 92 -14.73 8.31 4.90
CA GLY A 92 -13.40 8.53 4.31
C GLY A 92 -13.01 7.48 3.24
N GLU A 93 -13.85 6.48 3.05
CA GLU A 93 -13.65 5.41 2.07
C GLU A 93 -13.94 5.80 0.62
N GLU A 94 -14.57 6.96 0.38
CA GLU A 94 -14.70 7.53 -0.96
C GLU A 94 -13.33 7.96 -1.49
N LEU A 95 -12.94 7.37 -2.63
CA LEU A 95 -11.67 7.66 -3.26
C LEU A 95 -11.76 8.96 -4.07
N GLY A 96 -11.13 10.02 -3.57
CA GLY A 96 -11.03 11.33 -4.23
C GLY A 96 -10.11 11.31 -5.45
N ALA A 97 -9.77 12.46 -6.00
CA ALA A 97 -8.83 12.56 -7.12
C ALA A 97 -7.40 12.18 -6.67
N GLN A 98 -6.68 11.46 -7.52
CA GLN A 98 -5.25 11.19 -7.35
C GLN A 98 -4.41 12.41 -7.77
N ARG A 99 -3.24 12.55 -7.17
CA ARG A 99 -2.22 13.55 -7.54
C ARG A 99 -0.90 12.83 -7.76
N LEU A 100 -0.85 12.09 -8.85
CA LEU A 100 0.26 11.21 -9.20
C LEU A 100 1.46 11.98 -9.74
N GLU A 101 2.65 11.51 -9.40
CA GLU A 101 3.89 11.92 -10.06
C GLU A 101 3.94 11.40 -11.51
N ALA A 102 4.86 11.95 -12.31
CA ALA A 102 4.91 11.66 -13.75
C ALA A 102 5.14 10.16 -14.05
N PHE A 103 5.93 9.46 -13.24
CA PHE A 103 6.17 8.03 -13.44
C PHE A 103 5.01 7.17 -12.94
N GLU A 104 4.31 7.59 -11.88
CA GLU A 104 3.13 6.91 -11.35
C GLU A 104 1.96 6.97 -12.34
N VAL A 105 1.79 8.10 -13.03
CA VAL A 105 0.81 8.22 -14.13
C VAL A 105 1.03 7.16 -15.22
N MET A 106 2.29 6.75 -15.44
CA MET A 106 2.61 5.72 -16.43
C MET A 106 2.47 4.29 -15.88
N ALA A 107 2.58 4.12 -14.57
CA ALA A 107 2.62 2.82 -13.90
C ALA A 107 1.29 2.40 -13.30
N PHE A 108 0.52 3.35 -12.77
CA PHE A 108 -0.72 3.05 -12.03
C PHE A 108 -1.92 2.95 -12.98
N GLU A 109 -2.69 1.89 -12.81
CA GLU A 109 -3.84 1.56 -13.66
C GLU A 109 -5.17 1.77 -12.96
N ASP A 110 -5.27 1.42 -11.66
CA ASP A 110 -6.51 1.39 -10.89
C ASP A 110 -6.21 1.45 -9.40
N ARG A 111 -7.24 1.63 -8.58
CA ARG A 111 -7.20 1.52 -7.12
C ARG A 111 -8.57 1.14 -6.60
N ARG A 112 -8.61 0.29 -5.60
CA ARG A 112 -9.87 -0.08 -4.95
C ARG A 112 -9.67 -0.67 -3.56
N TRP A 113 -10.76 -0.69 -2.81
CA TRP A 113 -10.86 -1.42 -1.57
C TRP A 113 -11.07 -2.92 -1.82
N TRP A 114 -10.27 -3.75 -1.15
CA TRP A 114 -10.32 -5.20 -1.24
C TRP A 114 -10.64 -5.82 0.12
N SER A 115 -11.57 -6.76 0.19
CA SER A 115 -11.66 -7.67 1.32
C SER A 115 -10.60 -8.77 1.20
N VAL A 116 -10.19 -9.34 2.33
CA VAL A 116 -9.26 -10.49 2.32
C VAL A 116 -9.83 -11.67 1.54
N ALA A 117 -11.16 -11.90 1.63
CA ALA A 117 -11.81 -12.96 0.85
C ALA A 117 -11.64 -12.77 -0.66
N GLU A 118 -11.83 -11.55 -1.17
CA GLU A 118 -11.63 -11.25 -2.59
C GLU A 118 -10.17 -11.47 -3.03
N LEU A 119 -9.20 -11.12 -2.17
CA LEU A 119 -7.77 -11.35 -2.47
C LEU A 119 -7.44 -12.85 -2.55
N LEU A 120 -8.00 -13.65 -1.65
CA LEU A 120 -7.80 -15.11 -1.64
C LEU A 120 -8.49 -15.78 -2.84
N ASP A 121 -9.72 -15.40 -3.14
CA ASP A 121 -10.51 -16.00 -4.21
C ASP A 121 -10.03 -15.54 -5.61
N GLY A 122 -9.55 -14.30 -5.70
CA GLY A 122 -9.19 -13.66 -6.97
C GLY A 122 -7.88 -14.15 -7.58
N GLY A 123 -6.99 -14.74 -6.80
CA GLY A 123 -5.66 -15.20 -7.25
C GLY A 123 -4.83 -14.10 -7.92
N VAL A 124 -5.09 -12.83 -7.56
CA VAL A 124 -4.39 -11.69 -8.15
C VAL A 124 -3.00 -11.54 -7.56
N PRO A 125 -1.98 -11.20 -8.36
CA PRO A 125 -0.66 -10.90 -7.84
C PRO A 125 -0.72 -9.69 -6.89
N THR A 126 -0.09 -9.84 -5.71
CA THR A 126 0.02 -8.73 -4.72
C THR A 126 1.47 -8.49 -4.31
N LEU A 127 1.76 -7.28 -3.86
CA LEU A 127 2.98 -6.92 -3.16
C LEU A 127 2.62 -6.34 -1.78
N PRO A 128 3.12 -6.96 -0.69
CA PRO A 128 3.94 -8.19 -0.67
C PRO A 128 3.15 -9.43 -1.15
N PRO A 129 3.84 -10.50 -1.62
CA PRO A 129 3.18 -11.66 -2.25
C PRO A 129 2.15 -12.38 -1.38
N ALA A 130 2.35 -12.45 -0.08
CA ALA A 130 1.45 -13.13 0.87
C ALA A 130 0.48 -12.15 1.57
N LEU A 131 0.14 -11.04 0.95
CA LEU A 131 -0.62 -9.95 1.58
C LEU A 131 -1.91 -10.41 2.27
N ALA A 132 -2.68 -11.29 1.63
CA ALA A 132 -3.94 -11.77 2.20
C ALA A 132 -3.75 -12.53 3.52
N ASP A 133 -2.68 -13.34 3.63
CA ASP A 133 -2.34 -14.06 4.86
C ASP A 133 -1.84 -13.11 5.95
N LEU A 134 -1.03 -12.11 5.56
CA LEU A 134 -0.49 -11.09 6.47
C LEU A 134 -1.59 -10.19 7.06
N LEU A 135 -2.67 -9.94 6.32
CA LEU A 135 -3.78 -9.10 6.77
C LEU A 135 -4.64 -9.77 7.84
N GLY A 136 -4.73 -11.09 7.89
CA GLY A 136 -5.59 -11.82 8.83
C GLY A 136 -5.39 -11.40 10.29
N PRO A 137 -4.18 -11.47 10.85
CA PRO A 137 -3.88 -10.99 12.21
C PRO A 137 -4.19 -9.50 12.42
N VAL A 138 -3.86 -8.65 11.45
CA VAL A 138 -4.09 -7.20 11.54
C VAL A 138 -5.58 -6.87 11.68
N LEU A 139 -6.44 -7.57 10.94
CA LEU A 139 -7.90 -7.40 11.01
C LEU A 139 -8.48 -7.85 12.34
N THR A 140 -7.89 -8.84 13.00
CA THR A 140 -8.31 -9.29 14.34
C THR A 140 -7.74 -8.44 15.47
N GLY A 141 -6.93 -7.42 15.14
CA GLY A 141 -6.29 -6.54 16.12
C GLY A 141 -5.02 -7.14 16.74
N ASP A 142 -4.56 -8.27 16.21
CA ASP A 142 -3.29 -8.89 16.63
C ASP A 142 -2.12 -8.22 15.88
N VAL A 143 -1.75 -7.06 16.39
CA VAL A 143 -0.63 -6.27 15.85
C VAL A 143 0.60 -6.53 16.70
N ALA A 144 1.57 -7.20 16.12
CA ALA A 144 2.80 -7.55 16.80
C ALA A 144 3.63 -6.32 17.22
N SER A 145 4.26 -6.40 18.40
CA SER A 145 5.24 -5.43 18.86
C SER A 145 6.44 -6.20 19.46
N PRO A 146 7.62 -6.13 18.85
CA PRO A 146 8.04 -5.27 17.71
C PRO A 146 7.35 -5.66 16.37
N PRO A 147 7.47 -4.79 15.35
CA PRO A 147 6.97 -5.10 14.00
C PRO A 147 7.52 -6.41 13.46
N ILE A 148 6.74 -7.08 12.62
CA ILE A 148 7.18 -8.33 11.97
C ILE A 148 8.00 -7.97 10.74
N ASP A 149 9.13 -8.66 10.56
CA ASP A 149 9.90 -8.62 9.32
C ASP A 149 9.29 -9.62 8.33
N ILE A 150 8.85 -9.14 7.15
CA ILE A 150 8.08 -9.91 6.15
C ILE A 150 8.85 -10.12 4.86
#